data_48930bdae145e575fc91ea2dc0562539
#
_entry.id   48930bdae145e575fc91ea2dc0562539
#
_cell.length_a   1.000
_cell.length_b   1.000
_cell.length_c   1.000
_cell.angle_alpha   90.00
_cell.angle_beta   90.00
_cell.angle_gamma   90.00
#
_symmetry.space_group_name_H-M   'P 1'
#
loop_
_entity.id
_entity.type
_entity.pdbx_description
1 polymer ?
#
loop_
_entity_poly.entity_id
_entity_poly.type
_entity_poly.pdbx_seq_one_letter_code
_entity_poly.pdbx_strand_id
1 'polypeptide(L)'
;MTERQELGSLEAMLFAHAEPVETARLADALRLDADEVTTLLQKLQKRYDEQESGMVILYFEPDRWQMTTRPYYGEMVKRILDTRRNAPLSPAALEVLAVIC
;
A
#
# COMPACT_ATOMS: atom_id res chain seq x y z
N MET A 1 -9.43 -3.08 19.94
CA MET A 1 -8.51 -3.85 19.08
C MET A 1 -7.18 -4.04 19.76
N THR A 2 -6.53 -5.16 19.48
CA THR A 2 -5.15 -5.34 19.89
C THR A 2 -4.25 -4.52 18.96
N GLU A 3 -2.99 -4.31 19.37
CA GLU A 3 -2.03 -3.63 18.50
C GLU A 3 -1.87 -4.34 17.17
N ARG A 4 -1.83 -5.68 17.19
CA ARG A 4 -1.73 -6.46 15.96
C ARG A 4 -2.90 -6.17 15.02
N GLN A 5 -4.09 -6.04 15.56
CA GLN A 5 -5.28 -5.71 14.77
C GLN A 5 -5.25 -4.28 14.25
N GLU A 6 -4.71 -3.38 15.04
CA GLU A 6 -4.53 -1.99 14.62
C GLU A 6 -3.54 -1.88 13.47
N LEU A 7 -2.43 -2.59 13.58
CA LEU A 7 -1.44 -2.64 12.49
C LEU A 7 -2.03 -3.24 11.22
N GLY A 8 -2.79 -4.33 11.37
CA GLY A 8 -3.47 -4.94 10.24
C GLY A 8 -4.49 -4.03 9.60
N SER A 9 -5.21 -3.26 10.42
CA SER A 9 -6.20 -2.30 9.92
C SER A 9 -5.54 -1.19 9.10
N LEU A 10 -4.41 -0.68 9.60
CA LEU A 10 -3.65 0.34 8.87
C LEU A 10 -3.13 -0.19 7.55
N GLU A 11 -2.60 -1.40 7.56
CA GLU A 11 -2.13 -2.05 6.35
C GLU A 11 -3.25 -2.19 5.33
N ALA A 12 -4.41 -2.67 5.76
CA ALA A 12 -5.57 -2.87 4.88
C ALA A 12 -6.06 -1.54 4.31
N MET A 13 -6.14 -0.51 5.15
CA MET A 13 -6.61 0.81 4.72
C MET A 13 -5.65 1.44 3.72
N LEU A 14 -4.35 1.36 3.97
CA LEU A 14 -3.35 1.90 3.05
C LEU A 14 -3.37 1.19 1.71
N PHE A 15 -3.50 -0.12 1.74
CA PHE A 15 -3.57 -0.90 0.50
C PHE A 15 -4.82 -0.54 -0.30
N ALA A 16 -5.95 -0.48 0.36
CA ALA A 16 -7.23 -0.19 -0.30
C ALA A 16 -7.30 1.24 -0.83
N HIS A 17 -6.72 2.19 -0.10
CA HIS A 17 -6.77 3.60 -0.49
C HIS A 17 -5.88 3.89 -1.70
N ALA A 18 -4.74 3.24 -1.80
CA ALA A 18 -3.80 3.33 -2.92
C ALA A 18 -3.10 4.67 -3.10
N GLU A 19 -3.69 5.76 -2.65
CA GLU A 19 -3.12 7.11 -2.74
C GLU A 19 -2.66 7.58 -1.37
N PRO A 20 -1.80 8.62 -1.29
CA PRO A 20 -1.41 9.15 0.03
C PRO A 20 -2.64 9.56 0.84
N VAL A 21 -2.65 9.20 2.11
CA VAL A 21 -3.76 9.49 3.01
C VAL A 21 -3.23 10.15 4.29
N GLU A 22 -3.97 11.15 4.77
CA GLU A 22 -3.57 11.90 5.95
C GLU A 22 -3.69 11.05 7.21
N THR A 23 -2.73 11.25 8.12
CA THR A 23 -2.74 10.55 9.41
C THR A 23 -4.06 10.78 10.14
N ALA A 24 -4.59 11.99 10.09
CA ALA A 24 -5.85 12.33 10.75
C ALA A 24 -7.00 11.46 10.28
N ARG A 25 -7.07 11.15 8.99
CA ARG A 25 -8.13 10.30 8.44
C ARG A 25 -8.00 8.86 8.93
N LEU A 26 -6.77 8.36 9.01
CA LEU A 26 -6.52 7.02 9.52
C LEU A 26 -6.88 6.94 11.01
N ALA A 27 -6.48 7.96 11.76
CA ALA A 27 -6.77 8.05 13.18
C ALA A 27 -8.28 8.09 13.43
N ASP A 28 -8.99 8.86 12.64
CA ASP A 28 -10.43 8.98 12.75
C ASP A 28 -11.13 7.64 12.48
N ALA A 29 -10.68 6.94 11.46
CA ALA A 29 -11.24 5.64 11.11
C ALA A 29 -11.03 4.60 12.21
N LEU A 30 -9.89 4.65 12.91
CA LEU A 30 -9.57 3.72 13.99
C LEU A 30 -10.00 4.22 15.35
N ARG A 31 -10.43 5.46 15.45
CA ARG A 31 -10.78 6.12 16.72
C ARG A 31 -9.59 6.13 17.67
N LEU A 32 -8.43 6.50 17.12
CA LEU A 32 -7.18 6.64 17.87
C LEU A 32 -6.66 8.05 17.69
N ASP A 33 -5.72 8.43 18.55
CA ASP A 33 -5.03 9.70 18.39
C ASP A 33 -4.05 9.63 17.21
N ALA A 34 -3.84 10.75 16.56
CA ALA A 34 -2.91 10.83 15.43
C ALA A 34 -1.50 10.40 15.82
N ASP A 35 -1.06 10.73 17.03
CA ASP A 35 0.26 10.34 17.52
C ASP A 35 0.38 8.82 17.66
N GLU A 36 -0.67 8.16 18.11
CA GLU A 36 -0.68 6.72 18.21
C GLU A 36 -0.61 6.07 16.83
N VAL A 37 -1.35 6.62 15.89
CA VAL A 37 -1.35 6.12 14.50
C VAL A 37 0.03 6.31 13.88
N THR A 38 0.66 7.45 14.09
CA THR A 38 2.01 7.70 13.60
C THR A 38 2.99 6.65 14.14
N THR A 39 2.91 6.35 15.43
CA THR A 39 3.77 5.33 16.04
C THR A 39 3.53 3.95 15.42
N LEU A 40 2.26 3.60 15.21
CA LEU A 40 1.91 2.33 14.59
C LEU A 40 2.40 2.24 13.15
N LEU A 41 2.26 3.33 12.40
CA LEU A 41 2.73 3.38 11.01
C LEU A 41 4.25 3.24 10.94
N GLN A 42 4.97 3.84 11.87
CA GLN A 42 6.42 3.71 11.94
C GLN A 42 6.83 2.26 12.24
N LYS A 43 6.09 1.59 13.09
CA LYS A 43 6.32 0.17 13.37
C LYS A 43 6.07 -0.68 12.14
N LEU A 44 5.03 -0.38 11.40
CA LEU A 44 4.68 -1.10 10.19
C LEU A 44 5.74 -0.87 9.11
N GLN A 45 6.18 0.36 8.95
CA GLN A 45 7.24 0.76 8.06
C GLN A 45 8.52 -0.05 8.32
N LYS A 46 8.91 -0.10 9.60
CA LYS A 46 10.09 -0.84 10.03
C LYS A 46 9.96 -2.33 9.75
N ARG A 47 8.78 -2.88 9.99
CA ARG A 47 8.52 -4.30 9.73
C ARG A 47 8.73 -4.65 8.25
N TYR A 48 8.20 -3.83 7.36
CA TYR A 48 8.36 -4.07 5.92
C TYR A 48 9.82 -3.92 5.50
N ASP A 49 10.52 -2.96 6.06
CA ASP A 49 11.93 -2.76 5.73
C ASP A 49 12.80 -3.92 6.23
N GLU A 50 12.55 -4.40 7.44
CA GLU A 50 13.31 -5.51 8.01
C GLU A 50 13.06 -6.82 7.27
N GLN A 51 11.87 -7.00 6.73
CA GLN A 51 11.51 -8.21 5.99
C GLN A 51 11.89 -8.10 4.52
N GLU A 52 12.44 -6.98 4.10
CA GLU A 52 12.74 -6.72 2.69
C GLU A 52 11.53 -7.01 1.81
N SER A 53 10.38 -6.58 2.29
CA SER A 53 9.10 -6.82 1.62
C SER A 53 9.04 -6.16 0.25
N GLY A 54 8.23 -6.73 -0.64
CA GLY A 54 7.95 -6.11 -1.94
C GLY A 54 7.21 -4.80 -1.84
N MET A 55 6.60 -4.54 -0.67
CA MET A 55 5.86 -3.31 -0.40
C MET A 55 6.65 -2.44 0.57
N VAL A 56 6.36 -1.14 0.54
CA VAL A 56 6.97 -0.18 1.44
C VAL A 56 5.91 0.85 1.83
N ILE A 57 6.06 1.42 3.03
CA ILE A 57 5.17 2.49 3.49
C ILE A 57 5.97 3.78 3.44
N LEU A 58 5.48 4.72 2.64
CA LEU A 58 6.13 6.02 2.45
C LEU A 58 5.42 7.10 3.26
N TYR A 59 6.20 8.03 3.75
CA TYR A 59 5.69 9.21 4.43
C TYR A 59 5.91 10.43 3.53
N PHE A 60 4.88 11.23 3.36
CA PHE A 60 4.96 12.48 2.60
C PHE A 60 4.60 13.64 3.52
N GLU A 61 5.41 14.67 3.49
CA GLU A 61 5.08 15.88 4.24
C GLU A 61 3.85 16.53 3.64
N PRO A 62 3.01 17.20 4.44
CA PRO A 62 3.23 17.43 5.87
C PRO A 62 2.83 16.26 6.76
N ASP A 63 1.92 15.38 6.35
CA ASP A 63 1.44 14.33 7.25
C ASP A 63 0.58 13.31 6.50
N ARG A 64 1.18 12.67 5.50
CA ARG A 64 0.49 11.67 4.68
C ARG A 64 1.32 10.41 4.52
N TRP A 65 0.64 9.31 4.35
CA TRP A 65 1.25 8.00 4.22
C TRP A 65 0.69 7.27 3.01
N GLN A 66 1.51 6.44 2.41
CA GLN A 66 1.08 5.64 1.26
C GLN A 66 1.81 4.30 1.26
N MET A 67 1.09 3.24 0.93
CA MET A 67 1.70 1.95 0.67
C MET A 67 1.92 1.82 -0.83
N THR A 68 3.13 1.43 -1.21
CA THR A 68 3.47 1.26 -2.61
C THR A 68 4.50 0.14 -2.76
N THR A 69 4.84 -0.21 -4.00
CA THR A 69 5.86 -1.21 -4.24
C THR A 69 7.23 -0.65 -3.90
N ARG A 70 8.12 -1.52 -3.44
CA ARG A 70 9.48 -1.11 -3.10
C ARG A 70 10.24 -0.80 -4.40
N PRO A 71 10.93 0.34 -4.49
CA PRO A 71 11.64 0.73 -5.71
C PRO A 71 12.63 -0.30 -6.23
N TYR A 72 13.20 -1.08 -5.33
CA TYR A 72 14.15 -2.14 -5.71
C TYR A 72 13.54 -3.11 -6.72
N TYR A 73 12.24 -3.33 -6.65
CA TYR A 73 11.53 -4.25 -7.53
C TYR A 73 10.84 -3.57 -8.71
N GLY A 74 11.17 -2.30 -8.95
CA GLY A 74 10.55 -1.51 -10.00
C GLY A 74 10.68 -2.13 -11.39
N GLU A 75 11.84 -2.74 -11.67
CA GLU A 75 12.06 -3.42 -12.95
C GLU A 75 11.07 -4.56 -13.17
N MET A 76 10.85 -5.36 -12.13
CA MET A 76 9.92 -6.49 -12.23
C MET A 76 8.48 -6.02 -12.38
N VAL A 77 8.12 -4.97 -11.65
CA VAL A 77 6.79 -4.37 -11.75
C VAL A 77 6.58 -3.84 -13.16
N LYS A 78 7.57 -3.14 -13.70
CA LYS A 78 7.49 -2.61 -15.04
C LYS A 78 7.32 -3.72 -16.08
N ARG A 79 8.06 -4.80 -15.94
CA ARG A 79 7.96 -5.93 -16.87
C ARG A 79 6.57 -6.54 -16.92
N ILE A 80 5.95 -6.76 -15.77
CA ILE A 80 4.61 -7.34 -15.74
C ILE A 80 3.59 -6.38 -16.36
N LEU A 81 3.73 -5.10 -16.12
CA LEU A 81 2.84 -4.10 -16.70
C LEU A 81 3.06 -3.96 -18.21
N ASP A 82 4.31 -3.93 -18.65
CA ASP A 82 4.64 -3.83 -20.07
C ASP A 82 4.17 -5.07 -20.83
N THR A 83 4.32 -6.24 -20.24
CA THR A 83 3.84 -7.48 -20.83
C THR A 83 2.33 -7.43 -21.06
N ARG A 84 1.60 -6.90 -20.08
CA ARG A 84 0.15 -6.72 -20.19
C ARG A 84 -0.21 -5.76 -21.32
N ARG A 85 0.63 -4.74 -21.51
CA ARG A 85 0.40 -3.70 -22.49
C ARG A 85 0.75 -4.15 -23.90
N ASN A 86 1.85 -4.88 -24.05
CA ASN A 86 2.42 -5.25 -25.34
C ASN A 86 2.00 -6.62 -25.87
N ALA A 87 1.45 -7.47 -25.02
CA ALA A 87 1.01 -8.78 -25.45
C ALA A 87 -0.15 -8.65 -26.43
N PRO A 88 -0.17 -9.46 -27.51
CA PRO A 88 -1.35 -9.47 -28.38
C PRO A 88 -2.51 -10.04 -27.59
N LEU A 89 -3.45 -9.18 -27.25
CA LEU A 89 -4.57 -9.53 -26.41
C LEU A 89 -5.75 -10.00 -27.24
N SER A 90 -6.25 -11.19 -26.92
CA SER A 90 -7.54 -11.62 -27.44
C SER A 90 -8.65 -10.90 -26.68
N PRO A 91 -9.86 -10.82 -27.23
CA PRO A 91 -10.97 -10.23 -26.50
C PRO A 91 -11.20 -10.88 -25.14
N ALA A 92 -11.01 -12.19 -25.05
CA ALA A 92 -11.15 -12.89 -23.77
C ALA A 92 -10.13 -12.43 -22.74
N ALA A 93 -8.87 -12.21 -23.16
CA ALA A 93 -7.84 -11.71 -22.26
C ALA A 93 -8.16 -10.30 -21.77
N LEU A 94 -8.71 -9.47 -22.63
CA LEU A 94 -9.14 -8.13 -22.26
C LEU A 94 -10.27 -8.18 -21.24
N GLU A 95 -11.22 -9.08 -21.43
CA GLU A 95 -12.31 -9.25 -20.48
C GLU A 95 -11.81 -9.66 -19.11
N VAL A 96 -10.86 -10.59 -19.06
CA VAL A 96 -10.27 -11.03 -17.79
C VAL A 96 -9.60 -9.87 -17.08
N LEU A 97 -8.84 -9.06 -17.80
CA LEU A 97 -8.18 -7.90 -17.20
C LEU A 97 -9.19 -6.89 -16.69
N ALA A 98 -10.27 -6.67 -17.41
CA ALA A 98 -11.30 -5.74 -16.99
C ALA A 98 -12.03 -6.23 -15.74
N VAL A 99 -12.22 -7.52 -15.59
CA VAL A 99 -12.89 -8.10 -14.43
C VAL A 99 -11.99 -8.02 -13.19
N ILE A 100 -10.69 -8.18 -13.36
CA ILE A 100 -9.74 -8.15 -12.26
C ILE A 100 -9.48 -6.71 -11.77
N CYS A 101 -9.56 -5.74 -12.63
CA CYS A 101 -9.44 -4.33 -12.26
C CYS A 101 -10.65 -3.78 -11.48
#